data_efa674e705f02b9f179defd74e51f23a
#
_entry.id   efa674e705f02b9f179defd74e51f23a
#
_cell.length_a   1.000
_cell.length_b   1.000
_cell.length_c   1.000
_cell.angle_alpha   90.00
_cell.angle_beta   90.00
_cell.angle_gamma   90.00
#
_symmetry.space_group_name_H-M   'P 1'
#
loop_
_entity.id
_entity.type
_entity.pdbx_description
1 polymer ?
#
loop_
_entity_poly.entity_id
_entity_poly.type
_entity_poly.pdbx_seq_one_letter_code
_entity_poly.pdbx_strand_id
1 'polypeptide(L)'
;MNHGISILFRAIPLAMAAFCFGYGAYVFAAGSDPSRLTAGPVVFFLGSICVALYCTAATIIRQIIGTYSAAAKYLFPAVGYAFAAMTVICGIFIITSNMTGAYVTGHVVCGLGLITACVSTAATSSTRFSLIPKNSGDSS
;
A
#
# COMPACT_ATOMS: atom_id res chain seq x y z
N MET A 1 -21.51 -0.82 12.70
CA MET A 1 -21.01 -1.69 11.62
C MET A 1 -20.84 -3.11 12.15
N ASN A 2 -21.26 -4.10 11.39
CA ASN A 2 -21.15 -5.49 11.79
C ASN A 2 -19.67 -5.91 11.93
N HIS A 3 -19.35 -6.60 13.02
CA HIS A 3 -17.99 -7.05 13.31
C HIS A 3 -17.41 -7.94 12.20
N GLY A 4 -18.24 -8.81 11.63
CA GLY A 4 -17.83 -9.66 10.52
C GLY A 4 -17.43 -8.89 9.26
N ILE A 5 -18.17 -7.83 8.92
CA ILE A 5 -17.87 -6.98 7.77
C ILE A 5 -16.54 -6.25 7.98
N SER A 6 -16.30 -5.77 9.20
CA SER A 6 -15.05 -5.09 9.55
C SER A 6 -13.84 -6.00 9.37
N ILE A 7 -13.95 -7.26 9.81
CA ILE A 7 -12.89 -8.26 9.65
C ILE A 7 -12.66 -8.55 8.16
N LEU A 8 -13.74 -8.69 7.39
CA LEU A 8 -13.66 -8.98 5.96
C LEU A 8 -12.94 -7.86 5.20
N PHE A 9 -13.30 -6.59 5.46
CA PHE A 9 -12.67 -5.44 4.80
C PHE A 9 -11.19 -5.31 5.11
N ARG A 10 -10.73 -5.82 6.25
CA ARG A 10 -9.30 -5.83 6.58
C ARG A 10 -8.60 -7.07 6.05
N ALA A 11 -9.28 -8.20 6.03
CA ALA A 11 -8.69 -9.47 5.62
C ALA A 11 -8.43 -9.54 4.12
N ILE A 12 -9.35 -9.02 3.30
CA ILE A 12 -9.23 -9.09 1.84
C ILE A 12 -7.97 -8.40 1.33
N PRO A 13 -7.71 -7.11 1.64
CA PRO A 13 -6.48 -6.46 1.16
C PRO A 13 -5.21 -7.14 1.68
N LEU A 14 -5.24 -7.61 2.92
CA LEU A 14 -4.08 -8.28 3.51
C LEU A 14 -3.78 -9.61 2.82
N ALA A 15 -4.83 -10.40 2.52
CA ALA A 15 -4.69 -11.65 1.79
C ALA A 15 -4.16 -11.41 0.37
N MET A 16 -4.67 -10.38 -0.31
CA MET A 16 -4.20 -10.01 -1.63
C MET A 16 -2.74 -9.55 -1.59
N ALA A 17 -2.35 -8.79 -0.57
CA ALA A 17 -0.96 -8.37 -0.39
C ALA A 17 -0.05 -9.58 -0.21
N ALA A 18 -0.42 -10.51 0.66
CA ALA A 18 0.34 -11.73 0.89
C ALA A 18 0.49 -12.54 -0.40
N PHE A 19 -0.59 -12.69 -1.16
CA PHE A 19 -0.58 -13.39 -2.44
C PHE A 19 0.36 -12.69 -3.44
N CYS A 20 0.26 -11.37 -3.58
CA CYS A 20 1.09 -10.61 -4.51
C CYS A 20 2.57 -10.70 -4.13
N PHE A 21 2.91 -10.55 -2.87
CA PHE A 21 4.29 -10.67 -2.43
C PHE A 21 4.83 -12.08 -2.63
N GLY A 22 4.06 -13.11 -2.26
CA GLY A 22 4.47 -14.50 -2.41
C GLY A 22 4.62 -14.92 -3.86
N TYR A 23 3.64 -14.59 -4.68
CA TYR A 23 3.67 -14.94 -6.12
C TYR A 23 4.76 -14.17 -6.85
N GLY A 24 4.90 -12.88 -6.57
CA GLY A 24 5.94 -12.05 -7.19
C GLY A 24 7.34 -12.53 -6.83
N ALA A 25 7.57 -12.89 -5.56
CA ALA A 25 8.83 -13.45 -5.12
C ALA A 25 9.10 -14.82 -5.77
N TYR A 26 8.08 -15.65 -5.89
CA TYR A 26 8.19 -16.95 -6.55
C TYR A 26 8.57 -16.78 -8.03
N VAL A 27 7.89 -15.91 -8.76
CA VAL A 27 8.17 -15.67 -10.18
C VAL A 27 9.58 -15.13 -10.35
N PHE A 28 10.01 -14.23 -9.48
CA PHE A 28 11.34 -13.66 -9.51
C PHE A 28 12.42 -14.73 -9.25
N ALA A 29 12.20 -15.58 -8.23
CA ALA A 29 13.16 -16.60 -7.84
C ALA A 29 13.24 -17.77 -8.83
N ALA A 30 12.10 -18.18 -9.39
CA ALA A 30 12.03 -19.30 -10.33
C ALA A 30 12.37 -18.91 -11.77
N GLY A 31 12.54 -17.61 -12.04
CA GLY A 31 12.65 -17.11 -13.40
C GLY A 31 14.07 -17.07 -13.92
N SER A 32 14.40 -17.94 -14.86
CA SER A 32 15.50 -17.73 -15.79
C SER A 32 15.03 -17.09 -17.11
N ASP A 33 13.73 -16.97 -17.31
CA ASP A 33 13.09 -16.42 -18.49
C ASP A 33 12.98 -14.89 -18.33
N PRO A 34 13.40 -14.08 -19.33
CA PRO A 34 13.30 -12.62 -19.22
C PRO A 34 11.90 -12.10 -18.90
N SER A 35 10.85 -12.77 -19.41
CA SER A 35 9.47 -12.35 -19.13
C SER A 35 9.12 -12.49 -17.65
N ARG A 36 9.65 -13.50 -16.99
CA ARG A 36 9.44 -13.70 -15.56
C ARG A 36 10.17 -12.67 -14.71
N LEU A 37 11.37 -12.29 -15.14
CA LEU A 37 12.15 -11.25 -14.45
C LEU A 37 11.47 -9.88 -14.55
N THR A 38 10.74 -9.60 -15.63
CA THR A 38 10.01 -8.34 -15.77
C THR A 38 8.68 -8.36 -15.05
N ALA A 39 7.96 -9.49 -15.03
CA ALA A 39 6.66 -9.61 -14.38
C ALA A 39 6.75 -9.74 -12.86
N GLY A 40 7.78 -10.42 -12.35
CA GLY A 40 7.93 -10.66 -10.92
C GLY A 40 7.91 -9.40 -10.07
N PRO A 41 8.78 -8.41 -10.35
CA PRO A 41 8.77 -7.15 -9.60
C PRO A 41 7.44 -6.40 -9.66
N VAL A 42 6.77 -6.39 -10.82
CA VAL A 42 5.48 -5.71 -10.96
C VAL A 42 4.44 -6.33 -10.03
N VAL A 43 4.33 -7.66 -10.03
CA VAL A 43 3.37 -8.36 -9.17
C VAL A 43 3.74 -8.16 -7.70
N PHE A 44 5.02 -8.25 -7.37
CA PHE A 44 5.49 -8.04 -5.99
C PHE A 44 5.07 -6.66 -5.48
N PHE A 45 5.30 -5.61 -6.26
CA PHE A 45 5.00 -4.24 -5.83
C PHE A 45 3.52 -3.88 -5.92
N LEU A 46 2.70 -4.66 -6.64
CA LEU A 46 1.25 -4.58 -6.49
C LEU A 46 0.81 -4.86 -5.05
N GLY A 47 1.53 -5.74 -4.36
CA GLY A 47 1.30 -5.98 -2.93
C GLY A 47 1.45 -4.73 -2.08
N SER A 48 2.33 -3.79 -2.46
CA SER A 48 2.48 -2.52 -1.74
C SER A 48 1.20 -1.69 -1.77
N ILE A 49 0.51 -1.66 -2.91
CA ILE A 49 -0.78 -0.99 -3.03
C ILE A 49 -1.82 -1.67 -2.13
N CYS A 50 -1.82 -3.01 -2.10
CA CYS A 50 -2.73 -3.75 -1.24
C CYS A 50 -2.49 -3.45 0.25
N VAL A 51 -1.23 -3.30 0.66
CA VAL A 51 -0.89 -2.90 2.03
C VAL A 51 -1.40 -1.49 2.32
N ALA A 52 -1.23 -0.55 1.39
CA ALA A 52 -1.74 0.82 1.54
C ALA A 52 -3.27 0.83 1.65
N LEU A 53 -3.95 0.01 0.87
CA LEU A 53 -5.41 -0.14 0.96
C LEU A 53 -5.83 -0.74 2.31
N TYR A 54 -5.09 -1.72 2.80
CA TYR A 54 -5.33 -2.26 4.15
C TYR A 54 -5.21 -1.17 5.22
N CYS A 55 -4.13 -0.39 5.17
CA CYS A 55 -3.92 0.70 6.12
C CYS A 55 -5.05 1.73 6.06
N THR A 56 -5.51 2.07 4.85
CA THR A 56 -6.62 2.99 4.64
C THR A 56 -7.92 2.43 5.24
N ALA A 57 -8.23 1.18 4.93
CA ALA A 57 -9.44 0.52 5.46
C ALA A 57 -9.39 0.43 6.99
N ALA A 58 -8.25 0.05 7.55
CA ALA A 58 -8.08 -0.04 9.00
C ALA A 58 -8.26 1.33 9.67
N THR A 59 -7.74 2.39 9.04
CA THR A 59 -7.89 3.75 9.55
C THR A 59 -9.36 4.17 9.57
N ILE A 60 -10.08 3.97 8.47
CA ILE A 60 -11.49 4.32 8.36
C ILE A 60 -12.33 3.55 9.38
N ILE A 61 -12.10 2.24 9.48
CA ILE A 61 -12.84 1.39 10.41
C ILE A 61 -12.60 1.83 11.86
N ARG A 62 -11.36 2.14 12.22
CA ARG A 62 -11.04 2.59 13.58
C ARG A 62 -11.68 3.94 13.90
N GLN A 63 -11.78 4.83 12.92
CA GLN A 63 -12.49 6.10 13.08
C GLN A 63 -13.98 5.88 13.33
N ILE A 64 -14.62 4.99 12.58
CA ILE A 64 -16.04 4.69 12.72
C ILE A 64 -16.33 4.06 14.08
N ILE A 65 -15.49 3.13 14.53
CA ILE A 65 -15.66 2.44 15.82
C ILE A 65 -15.29 3.33 17.00
N GLY A 66 -14.46 4.35 16.76
CA GLY A 66 -13.99 5.23 17.84
C GLY A 66 -12.75 4.72 18.58
N THR A 67 -12.08 3.70 18.06
CA THR A 67 -10.86 3.14 18.66
C THR A 67 -9.59 3.73 18.04
N TYR A 68 -9.70 4.83 17.34
CA TYR A 68 -8.59 5.47 16.66
C TYR A 68 -7.64 6.13 17.65
N SER A 69 -6.40 5.64 17.71
CA SER A 69 -5.39 6.13 18.65
C SER A 69 -4.36 7.03 17.94
N ALA A 70 -3.63 7.83 18.71
CA ALA A 70 -2.55 8.66 18.16
C ALA A 70 -1.45 7.81 17.53
N ALA A 71 -1.16 6.65 18.09
CA ALA A 71 -0.17 5.72 17.52
C ALA A 71 -0.60 5.23 16.12
N ALA A 72 -1.86 4.86 15.96
CA ALA A 72 -2.39 4.42 14.67
C ALA A 72 -2.40 5.56 13.65
N LYS A 73 -2.63 6.78 14.09
CA LYS A 73 -2.62 7.98 13.24
C LYS A 73 -1.27 8.17 12.53
N TYR A 74 -0.17 7.89 13.22
CA TYR A 74 1.16 8.03 12.65
C TYR A 74 1.66 6.75 12.01
N LEU A 75 1.30 5.59 12.56
CA LEU A 75 1.80 4.30 12.10
C LEU A 75 1.31 3.94 10.70
N PHE A 76 0.02 4.05 10.43
CA PHE A 76 -0.55 3.65 9.16
C PHE A 76 -0.04 4.50 7.98
N PRO A 77 -0.02 5.84 8.07
CA PRO A 77 0.61 6.64 7.00
C PRO A 77 2.09 6.36 6.84
N ALA A 78 2.83 6.16 7.95
CA ALA A 78 4.25 5.86 7.89
C ALA A 78 4.53 4.57 7.13
N VAL A 79 3.75 3.51 7.38
CA VAL A 79 3.87 2.24 6.65
C VAL A 79 3.59 2.44 5.16
N GLY A 80 2.52 3.15 4.82
CA GLY A 80 2.15 3.43 3.43
C GLY A 80 3.24 4.19 2.69
N TYR A 81 3.78 5.25 3.29
CA TYR A 81 4.85 6.03 2.67
C TYR A 81 6.17 5.27 2.59
N ALA A 82 6.47 4.44 3.58
CA ALA A 82 7.67 3.59 3.55
C ALA A 82 7.60 2.60 2.38
N PHE A 83 6.47 1.95 2.17
CA PHE A 83 6.27 1.07 1.02
C PHE A 83 6.34 1.83 -0.30
N ALA A 84 5.76 3.02 -0.37
CA ALA A 84 5.81 3.85 -1.56
C ALA A 84 7.26 4.23 -1.91
N ALA A 85 8.04 4.69 -0.94
CA ALA A 85 9.43 5.07 -1.12
C ALA A 85 10.27 3.87 -1.57
N MET A 86 10.09 2.72 -0.92
CA MET A 86 10.80 1.49 -1.26
C MET A 86 10.48 1.06 -2.70
N THR A 87 9.22 1.13 -3.09
CA THR A 87 8.77 0.78 -4.44
C THR A 87 9.41 1.68 -5.49
N VAL A 88 9.43 2.99 -5.26
CA VAL A 88 10.04 3.96 -6.18
C VAL A 88 11.55 3.73 -6.29
N ILE A 89 12.24 3.52 -5.17
CA ILE A 89 13.68 3.23 -5.16
C ILE A 89 13.98 1.97 -5.96
N CYS A 90 13.22 0.90 -5.75
CA CYS A 90 13.39 -0.34 -6.52
C CYS A 90 13.11 -0.14 -8.00
N GLY A 91 12.11 0.68 -8.34
CA GLY A 91 11.81 1.03 -9.74
C GLY A 91 12.99 1.73 -10.41
N ILE A 92 13.64 2.68 -9.71
CA ILE A 92 14.83 3.36 -10.21
C ILE A 92 15.97 2.37 -10.41
N PHE A 93 16.20 1.45 -9.47
CA PHE A 93 17.21 0.41 -9.61
C PHE A 93 16.97 -0.46 -10.83
N ILE A 94 15.72 -0.83 -11.08
CA ILE A 94 15.35 -1.64 -12.25
C ILE A 94 15.64 -0.87 -13.54
N ILE A 95 15.30 0.41 -13.61
CA ILE A 95 15.58 1.25 -14.79
C ILE A 95 17.07 1.29 -15.10
N THR A 96 17.91 1.37 -14.06
CA THR A 96 19.37 1.47 -14.23
C THR A 96 20.05 0.13 -14.48
N SER A 97 19.32 -0.99 -14.45
CA SER A 97 19.90 -2.33 -14.50
C SER A 97 20.20 -2.82 -15.91
N ASN A 98 20.08 -2.14 -16.94
CA ASN A 98 20.42 -2.52 -18.34
C ASN A 98 19.89 -3.89 -18.80
N MET A 99 18.90 -4.45 -18.11
CA MET A 99 18.29 -5.72 -18.49
C MET A 99 17.22 -5.49 -19.55
N THR A 100 17.00 -6.51 -20.40
CA THR A 100 15.97 -6.44 -21.43
C THR A 100 14.57 -6.22 -20.77
N GLY A 101 13.88 -5.17 -21.21
CA GLY A 101 12.57 -4.83 -20.66
C GLY A 101 12.61 -4.12 -19.31
N ALA A 102 13.78 -3.89 -18.72
CA ALA A 102 13.92 -3.24 -17.43
C ALA A 102 13.40 -1.80 -17.43
N TYR A 103 13.56 -1.10 -18.54
CA TYR A 103 13.09 0.26 -18.67
C TYR A 103 11.58 0.36 -18.43
N VAL A 104 10.81 -0.47 -19.14
CA VAL A 104 9.34 -0.50 -19.01
C VAL A 104 8.93 -0.96 -17.62
N THR A 105 9.52 -2.06 -17.12
CA THR A 105 9.23 -2.60 -15.81
C THR A 105 9.52 -1.58 -14.71
N GLY A 106 10.65 -0.89 -14.79
CA GLY A 106 11.02 0.14 -13.82
C GLY A 106 10.02 1.28 -13.79
N HIS A 107 9.56 1.74 -14.94
CA HIS A 107 8.54 2.80 -15.01
C HIS A 107 7.21 2.34 -14.40
N VAL A 108 6.79 1.10 -14.67
CA VAL A 108 5.57 0.54 -14.08
C VAL A 108 5.71 0.47 -12.55
N VAL A 109 6.84 0.01 -12.05
CA VAL A 109 7.10 -0.08 -10.60
C VAL A 109 7.09 1.32 -9.97
N CYS A 110 7.71 2.31 -10.59
CA CYS A 110 7.65 3.69 -10.11
C CYS A 110 6.21 4.22 -10.08
N GLY A 111 5.42 3.93 -11.10
CA GLY A 111 4.00 4.28 -11.13
C GLY A 111 3.21 3.65 -9.98
N LEU A 112 3.49 2.39 -9.69
CA LEU A 112 2.88 1.69 -8.55
C LEU A 112 3.25 2.38 -7.22
N GLY A 113 4.49 2.83 -7.08
CA GLY A 113 4.94 3.59 -5.91
C GLY A 113 4.20 4.91 -5.76
N LEU A 114 4.00 5.63 -6.86
CA LEU A 114 3.23 6.87 -6.86
C LEU A 114 1.77 6.64 -6.48
N ILE A 115 1.16 5.58 -6.99
CA ILE A 115 -0.22 5.20 -6.61
C ILE A 115 -0.29 4.89 -5.11
N THR A 116 0.67 4.15 -4.59
CA THR A 116 0.76 3.84 -3.15
C THR A 116 0.86 5.12 -2.33
N ALA A 117 1.67 6.08 -2.76
CA ALA A 117 1.80 7.37 -2.10
C ALA A 117 0.48 8.16 -2.14
N CYS A 118 -0.21 8.16 -3.27
CA CYS A 118 -1.50 8.83 -3.41
C CYS A 118 -2.56 8.24 -2.48
N VAL A 119 -2.63 6.91 -2.38
CA VAL A 119 -3.56 6.22 -1.48
C VAL A 119 -3.25 6.57 -0.02
N SER A 120 -1.97 6.58 0.35
CA SER A 120 -1.54 6.95 1.70
C SER A 120 -1.86 8.40 2.03
N THR A 121 -1.69 9.31 1.07
CA THR A 121 -2.05 10.72 1.23
C THR A 121 -3.55 10.91 1.40
N ALA A 122 -4.35 10.19 0.62
CA ALA A 122 -5.80 10.24 0.75
C ALA A 122 -6.26 9.75 2.13
N ALA A 123 -5.66 8.69 2.65
CA ALA A 123 -5.96 8.19 3.98
C ALA A 123 -5.60 9.22 5.07
N THR A 124 -4.45 9.87 4.95
CA THR A 124 -4.01 10.91 5.89
C THR A 124 -4.93 12.11 5.86
N SER A 125 -5.33 12.56 4.68
CA SER A 125 -6.26 13.69 4.53
C SER A 125 -7.63 13.37 5.12
N SER A 126 -8.12 12.17 4.90
CA SER A 126 -9.39 11.71 5.48
C SER A 126 -9.35 11.77 7.01
N THR A 127 -8.23 11.39 7.63
CA THR A 127 -8.04 11.46 9.08
C THR A 127 -8.12 12.89 9.61
N ARG A 128 -7.48 13.81 8.93
CA ARG A 128 -7.48 15.21 9.34
C ARG A 128 -8.89 15.80 9.32
N PHE A 129 -9.64 15.47 8.27
CA PHE A 129 -11.00 15.98 8.13
C PHE A 129 -11.94 15.47 9.22
N SER A 130 -11.76 14.23 9.68
CA SER A 130 -12.63 13.67 10.71
C SER A 130 -12.36 14.23 12.10
N LEU A 131 -11.16 14.72 12.37
CA LEU A 131 -10.78 15.21 13.70
C LEU A 131 -11.19 16.67 13.94
N ILE A 132 -11.16 17.50 12.91
CA ILE A 132 -11.41 18.94 13.05
C ILE A 132 -12.86 19.26 13.42
N PRO A 133 -13.91 18.74 12.75
CA PRO A 133 -15.29 19.11 13.09
C PRO A 133 -15.75 18.63 14.46
N LYS A 134 -15.26 17.49 14.93
CA LYS A 134 -15.67 16.93 16.22
C LYS A 134 -15.26 17.80 17.39
N ASN A 135 -14.08 18.37 17.32
CA ASN A 135 -13.54 19.15 18.44
C ASN A 135 -14.31 20.46 18.62
N SER A 136 -14.79 21.07 17.56
CA SER A 136 -15.56 22.31 17.66
C SER A 136 -16.99 22.07 18.11
N GLY A 137 -17.58 20.92 17.80
CA GLY A 137 -18.94 20.58 18.22
C GLY A 137 -19.05 20.15 19.68
N ASP A 138 -18.06 19.45 20.18
CA ASP A 138 -18.08 18.86 21.51
C ASP A 138 -17.69 19.84 22.60
N SER A 139 -17.15 20.99 22.27
CA SER A 139 -16.82 22.01 23.25
C SER A 139 -18.05 22.71 23.83
N SER A 140 -19.18 22.53 23.23
CA SER A 140 -20.47 23.04 23.74
C SER A 140 -21.18 21.95 24.58
#